data_c09f70ed7449eb4ad75d2a84a18285b1
#
_entry.id   c09f70ed7449eb4ad75d2a84a18285b1
#
_cell.length_a   1.000
_cell.length_b   1.000
_cell.length_c   1.000
_cell.angle_alpha   90.00
_cell.angle_beta   90.00
_cell.angle_gamma   90.00
#
_symmetry.space_group_name_H-M   'P 1'
#
loop_
_entity.id
_entity.type
_entity.pdbx_description
1 polymer ?
#
loop_
_entity_poly.entity_id
_entity_poly.type
_entity_poly.pdbx_seq_one_letter_code
_entity_poly.pdbx_strand_id
1 'polypeptide(L)' 'MELAYTYWECDDGWFVGFLNNYPEHLTQGHNLAELEEMLSDVYQIRQDEEKRLSQKLKSGILQLRVSV' A
#
# COMPACT_ATOMS: atom_id res chain seq x y z
N MET A 1 -5.26 -14.01 8.41
CA MET A 1 -5.80 -12.69 8.11
C MET A 1 -6.06 -12.57 6.63
N GLU A 2 -7.20 -12.05 6.28
CA GLU A 2 -7.59 -11.90 4.89
C GLU A 2 -7.54 -10.44 4.49
N LEU A 3 -6.99 -10.19 3.32
CA LEU A 3 -6.96 -8.86 2.74
C LEU A 3 -7.69 -8.90 1.42
N ALA A 4 -8.69 -8.07 1.29
CA ALA A 4 -9.42 -7.98 0.03
C ALA A 4 -8.66 -7.07 -0.93
N TYR A 5 -8.63 -7.47 -2.18
CA TYR A 5 -7.98 -6.66 -3.19
C TYR A 5 -8.82 -6.67 -4.47
N THR A 6 -8.59 -5.67 -5.29
CA THR A 6 -9.28 -5.52 -6.56
C THR A 6 -8.22 -5.57 -7.66
N TYR A 7 -8.53 -6.25 -8.75
CA TYR A 7 -7.57 -6.37 -9.83
C TYR A 7 -8.28 -6.47 -11.17
N TRP A 8 -7.53 -6.23 -12.22
CA TRP A 8 -8.01 -6.44 -13.59
C TRP A 8 -6.84 -6.86 -14.45
N GLU A 9 -7.18 -7.45 -15.59
CA GLU A 9 -6.18 -7.90 -16.56
C GLU A 9 -6.12 -6.90 -17.70
N CYS A 10 -4.92 -6.47 -18.04
CA CYS A 10 -4.70 -5.54 -19.13
C CYS A 10 -4.54 -6.29 -20.45
N ASP A 11 -4.67 -5.57 -21.54
CA ASP A 11 -4.62 -6.17 -22.88
C ASP A 11 -3.26 -6.80 -23.17
N ASP A 12 -2.22 -6.33 -22.52
CA ASP A 12 -0.87 -6.87 -22.72
C ASP A 12 -0.57 -8.07 -21.84
N GLY A 13 -1.56 -8.56 -21.10
CA GLY A 13 -1.40 -9.73 -20.26
C GLY A 13 -0.96 -9.44 -18.84
N TRP A 14 -0.75 -8.19 -18.50
CA TRP A 14 -0.40 -7.82 -17.14
C TRP A 14 -1.64 -7.78 -16.26
N PHE A 15 -1.45 -8.16 -15.01
CA PHE A 15 -2.47 -7.97 -13.99
C PHE A 15 -2.13 -6.75 -13.17
N VAL A 16 -3.11 -5.89 -12.95
CA VAL A 16 -2.94 -4.68 -12.15
C VAL A 16 -3.93 -4.74 -11.02
N GLY A 17 -3.53 -4.30 -9.87
CA GLY A 17 -4.45 -4.34 -8.74
C GLY A 17 -4.00 -3.49 -7.57
N PHE A 18 -4.86 -3.47 -6.57
CA PHE A 18 -4.58 -2.71 -5.35
C PHE A 18 -5.30 -3.38 -4.19
N LEU A 19 -4.74 -3.19 -3.00
CA LEU A 19 -5.44 -3.60 -1.79
C LEU A 19 -6.58 -2.61 -1.53
N ASN A 20 -7.74 -3.14 -1.19
CA ASN A 20 -8.91 -2.28 -0.99
C ASN A 20 -8.69 -1.27 0.13
N ASN A 21 -7.84 -1.59 1.09
CA ASN A 21 -7.51 -0.66 2.17
C ASN A 21 -6.56 0.45 1.74
N TYR A 22 -5.84 0.25 0.64
CA TYR A 22 -4.86 1.20 0.16
C TYR A 22 -4.99 1.38 -1.35
N PRO A 23 -6.11 1.95 -1.78
CA PRO A 23 -6.40 2.01 -3.22
C PRO A 23 -5.46 2.90 -4.01
N GLU A 24 -4.70 3.74 -3.33
CA GLU A 24 -3.75 4.61 -4.00
C GLU A 24 -2.48 3.87 -4.44
N HIS A 25 -2.27 2.65 -3.94
CA HIS A 25 -1.08 1.88 -4.28
C HIS A 25 -1.39 0.84 -5.35
N LEU A 26 -1.24 1.22 -6.59
CA LEU A 26 -1.38 0.26 -7.69
C LEU A 26 -0.12 -0.54 -7.85
N THR A 27 -0.27 -1.82 -8.11
CA THR A 27 0.86 -2.69 -8.38
C THR A 27 0.49 -3.62 -9.52
N GLN A 28 1.47 -4.32 -10.07
CA GLN A 28 1.24 -5.15 -11.23
C GLN A 28 2.08 -6.42 -11.16
N GLY A 29 1.65 -7.43 -11.89
CA GLY A 29 2.35 -8.70 -11.96
C GLY A 29 2.00 -9.42 -13.23
N HIS A 30 2.81 -10.41 -13.60
CA HIS A 30 2.60 -11.19 -14.81
C HIS A 30 1.51 -12.26 -14.63
N ASN A 31 1.18 -12.58 -13.39
CA ASN A 31 0.12 -13.52 -13.08
C ASN A 31 -0.42 -13.17 -11.69
N LEU A 32 -1.49 -13.86 -11.30
CA LEU A 32 -2.12 -13.55 -10.02
C LEU A 32 -1.23 -13.84 -8.83
N ALA A 33 -0.45 -14.92 -8.89
CA ALA A 33 0.45 -15.24 -7.80
C ALA A 33 1.47 -14.13 -7.57
N GLU A 34 2.02 -13.61 -8.65
CA GLU A 34 2.97 -12.50 -8.55
C GLU A 34 2.30 -11.24 -8.05
N LEU A 35 1.11 -10.95 -8.54
CA LEU A 35 0.37 -9.79 -8.08
C LEU A 35 0.09 -9.87 -6.59
N GLU A 36 -0.34 -11.03 -6.10
CA GLU A 36 -0.63 -11.20 -4.69
C GLU A 36 0.61 -11.03 -3.84
N GLU A 37 1.75 -11.51 -4.33
CA GLU A 37 3.00 -11.32 -3.63
C GLU A 37 3.35 -9.83 -3.52
N MET A 38 3.18 -9.09 -4.60
CA MET A 38 3.44 -7.66 -4.58
C MET A 38 2.48 -6.93 -3.66
N LEU A 39 1.22 -7.33 -3.64
CA LEU A 39 0.24 -6.73 -2.75
C LEU A 39 0.57 -7.00 -1.28
N SER A 40 1.08 -8.19 -1.01
CA SER A 40 1.52 -8.53 0.35
C SER A 40 2.66 -7.61 0.79
N ASP A 41 3.58 -7.33 -0.11
CA ASP A 41 4.68 -6.41 0.19
C ASP A 41 4.16 -5.00 0.49
N VAL A 42 3.19 -4.55 -0.29
CA VAL A 42 2.59 -3.24 -0.05
C VAL A 42 1.97 -3.19 1.36
N TYR A 43 1.27 -4.24 1.73
CA TYR A 43 0.66 -4.30 3.05
C TYR A 43 1.72 -4.20 4.15
N GLN A 44 2.81 -4.94 4.02
CA GLN A 44 3.87 -4.92 5.02
C GLN A 44 4.49 -3.53 5.15
N ILE A 45 4.75 -2.90 4.03
CA ILE A 45 5.35 -1.57 4.03
C ILE A 45 4.42 -0.56 4.69
N ARG A 46 3.13 -0.62 4.37
CA ARG A 46 2.17 0.31 4.96
C ARG A 46 2.02 0.09 6.46
N GLN A 47 2.06 -1.15 6.90
CA GLN A 47 1.98 -1.44 8.33
C GLN A 47 3.18 -0.85 9.07
N ASP A 48 4.36 -0.99 8.50
CA ASP A 48 5.56 -0.42 9.10
C ASP A 48 5.51 1.10 9.16
N GLU A 49 5.03 1.71 8.10
CA GLU A 49 4.89 3.16 8.05
C GLU A 49 3.90 3.67 9.09
N GLU A 50 2.78 2.98 9.23
CA GLU A 50 1.78 3.38 10.21
C GLU A 50 2.31 3.27 11.63
N LYS A 51 3.06 2.23 11.91
CA LYS A 51 3.69 2.09 13.21
C LYS A 51 4.65 3.20 13.51
N ARG A 52 5.48 3.57 12.53
CA ARG A 52 6.43 4.64 12.71
C ARG A 52 5.75 5.98 12.93
N LEU A 53 4.71 6.24 12.16
CA LEU A 53 3.95 7.47 12.31
C LEU A 53 3.29 7.55 13.68
N SER A 54 2.74 6.45 14.15
CA SER A 54 2.15 6.41 15.47
C SER A 54 3.14 6.74 16.55
N GLN A 55 4.34 6.19 16.43
CA GLN A 55 5.37 6.45 17.41
C GLN A 55 5.79 7.91 17.40
N LYS A 56 5.88 8.51 16.24
CA LYS A 56 6.22 9.91 16.11
C LYS A 56 5.16 10.81 16.72
N LEU A 57 3.92 10.50 16.47
CA LEU A 57 2.83 11.28 16.99
C LEU A 57 2.77 11.24 18.50
N LYS A 58 3.22 10.15 19.07
CA LYS A 58 3.29 10.05 20.52
C LYS A 58 4.24 11.03 21.14
N SER A 59 5.28 11.36 20.44
CA SER A 59 6.36 12.09 21.05
C SER A 59 6.22 13.58 20.93
N GLY A 60 5.14 14.07 20.33
CA GLY A 60 5.13 15.46 20.37
C GLY A 60 4.19 16.24 19.55
N ILE A 61 4.38 17.49 19.66
CA ILE A 61 3.61 18.47 18.98
C ILE A 61 4.24 18.72 17.63
N LEU A 62 3.49 18.48 16.64
CA LEU A 62 3.97 18.77 15.32
C LEU A 62 3.81 20.25 15.08
N GLN A 63 4.88 20.92 15.08
CA GLN A 63 4.84 22.31 14.71
C GLN A 63 5.00 22.43 13.23
N LEU A 64 3.92 22.70 12.58
CA LEU A 64 3.99 22.97 11.19
C LEU A 64 4.43 24.38 10.98
N ARG A 65 5.64 24.51 10.62
CA ARG A 65 6.08 25.75 10.14
C ARG A 65 5.73 25.81 8.71
N VAL A 66 4.65 26.43 8.45
CA VAL A 66 4.37 26.71 7.09
C VAL A 66 5.19 27.92 6.76
N SER A 67 6.30 27.67 6.27
CA SER A 67 7.03 28.78 5.72
C SER A 67 6.48 29.01 4.37
N VAL A 68 5.85 30.00 4.24
CA VAL A 68 5.34 30.36 2.96
C VAL A 68 6.24 31.34 2.31
#